data_7e40ab5ad99aaba80bd10c684e587768
#
_entry.id   7e40ab5ad99aaba80bd10c684e587768
#
_cell.length_a   1.000
_cell.length_b   1.000
_cell.length_c   1.000
_cell.angle_alpha   90.00
_cell.angle_beta   90.00
_cell.angle_gamma   90.00
#
_symmetry.space_group_name_H-M   'P 1'
#
loop_
_entity.id
_entity.type
_entity.pdbx_description
1 polymer ?
#
loop_
_entity_poly.entity_id
_entity_poly.type
_entity_poly.pdbx_seq_one_letter_code
_entity_poly.pdbx_strand_id
1 'polypeptide(L)'
;MIDTKYTYAVARIRALETALFTSATLDQLMACQTEEQCLQLLQEKGWGGADTPVNAEAILTREQEKIWENIKDLGVDMSVFDVLSYPNMFHNLKAAIKDVCTEENGKTMNIYYDDTAVSPDEMLEIVRSKDFSRLPKYMAGAAKEA
;
A
#
# COMPACT_ATOMS: atom_id res chain seq x y z
N MET A 1 23.04 -19.00 22.96
CA MET A 1 22.41 -17.71 23.34
C MET A 1 21.17 -17.59 22.48
N ILE A 2 19.99 -17.58 23.09
CA ILE A 2 18.73 -17.41 22.30
C ILE A 2 18.71 -15.95 21.81
N ASP A 3 18.65 -15.74 20.51
CA ASP A 3 18.53 -14.41 19.94
C ASP A 3 17.14 -13.84 20.30
N THR A 4 17.11 -12.90 21.22
CA THR A 4 15.87 -12.28 21.72
C THR A 4 15.44 -11.08 20.87
N LYS A 5 16.21 -10.72 19.84
CA LYS A 5 15.98 -9.53 19.00
C LYS A 5 14.57 -9.48 18.40
N TYR A 6 14.05 -10.63 18.00
CA TYR A 6 12.74 -10.73 17.36
C TYR A 6 11.63 -11.28 18.26
N THR A 7 11.91 -11.52 19.55
CA THR A 7 10.92 -12.13 20.46
C THR A 7 9.64 -11.32 20.54
N TYR A 8 9.76 -10.00 20.70
CA TYR A 8 8.60 -9.09 20.71
C TYR A 8 7.82 -9.11 19.38
N ALA A 9 8.53 -9.00 18.26
CA ALA A 9 7.91 -9.00 16.94
C ALA A 9 7.14 -10.30 16.69
N VAL A 10 7.74 -11.45 17.01
CA VAL A 10 7.07 -12.76 16.88
C VAL A 10 5.82 -12.84 17.76
N ALA A 11 5.91 -12.46 19.03
CA ALA A 11 4.78 -12.48 19.95
C ALA A 11 3.65 -11.56 19.46
N ARG A 12 3.99 -10.34 18.98
CA ARG A 12 3.04 -9.37 18.45
C ARG A 12 2.32 -9.90 17.20
N ILE A 13 3.06 -10.47 16.24
CA ILE A 13 2.48 -11.06 15.02
C ILE A 13 1.56 -12.22 15.38
N ARG A 14 1.96 -13.12 16.29
CA ARG A 14 1.11 -14.23 16.75
C ARG A 14 -0.19 -13.74 17.38
N ALA A 15 -0.17 -12.65 18.12
CA ALA A 15 -1.38 -12.03 18.65
C ALA A 15 -2.27 -11.47 17.53
N LEU A 16 -1.70 -10.83 16.52
CA LEU A 16 -2.44 -10.30 15.36
C LEU A 16 -3.04 -11.40 14.49
N GLU A 17 -2.36 -12.54 14.35
CA GLU A 17 -2.87 -13.72 13.61
C GLU A 17 -4.22 -14.21 14.16
N THR A 18 -4.50 -14.02 15.45
CA THR A 18 -5.79 -14.44 16.05
C THR A 18 -6.98 -13.60 15.59
N ALA A 19 -6.72 -12.41 15.04
CA ALA A 19 -7.74 -11.50 14.53
C ALA A 19 -8.01 -11.69 13.01
N LEU A 20 -7.29 -12.61 12.36
CA LEU A 20 -7.52 -12.89 10.93
C LEU A 20 -8.91 -13.49 10.72
N PHE A 21 -9.51 -13.17 9.59
CA PHE A 21 -10.81 -13.75 9.22
C PHE A 21 -10.71 -15.25 9.03
N THR A 22 -11.67 -15.96 9.60
CA THR A 22 -11.86 -17.39 9.37
C THR A 22 -12.68 -17.63 8.12
N SER A 23 -12.68 -18.88 7.60
CA SER A 23 -13.57 -19.27 6.51
C SER A 23 -15.03 -18.93 6.82
N ALA A 24 -15.48 -19.17 8.05
CA ALA A 24 -16.84 -18.85 8.48
C ALA A 24 -17.14 -17.34 8.41
N THR A 25 -16.18 -16.48 8.70
CA THR A 25 -16.34 -15.02 8.54
C THR A 25 -16.45 -14.64 7.06
N LEU A 26 -15.64 -15.25 6.20
CA LEU A 26 -15.72 -15.05 4.75
C LEU A 26 -17.06 -15.52 4.20
N ASP A 27 -17.57 -16.67 4.65
CA ASP A 27 -18.88 -17.18 4.25
C ASP A 27 -20.01 -16.21 4.67
N GLN A 28 -19.90 -15.58 5.85
CA GLN A 28 -20.84 -14.56 6.28
C GLN A 28 -20.80 -13.32 5.36
N LEU A 29 -19.61 -12.86 4.98
CA LEU A 29 -19.47 -11.74 4.03
C LEU A 29 -20.05 -12.08 2.66
N MET A 30 -19.80 -13.29 2.16
CA MET A 30 -20.34 -13.76 0.88
C MET A 30 -21.87 -13.96 0.91
N ALA A 31 -22.48 -14.16 2.09
CA ALA A 31 -23.91 -14.28 2.26
C ALA A 31 -24.63 -12.93 2.36
N CYS A 32 -23.92 -11.80 2.51
CA CYS A 32 -24.52 -10.48 2.50
C CYS A 32 -25.21 -10.20 1.16
N GLN A 33 -26.41 -9.63 1.22
CA GLN A 33 -27.20 -9.34 0.01
C GLN A 33 -27.03 -7.91 -0.50
N THR A 34 -26.52 -7.02 0.36
CA THR A 34 -26.27 -5.60 0.01
C THR A 34 -24.86 -5.19 0.46
N GLU A 35 -24.34 -4.15 -0.18
CA GLU A 35 -23.06 -3.56 0.19
C GLU A 35 -23.08 -3.06 1.64
N GLU A 36 -24.17 -2.42 2.06
CA GLU A 36 -24.30 -1.87 3.42
C GLU A 36 -24.18 -2.99 4.48
N GLN A 37 -24.76 -4.16 4.23
CA GLN A 37 -24.63 -5.31 5.13
C GLN A 37 -23.18 -5.79 5.22
N CYS A 38 -22.47 -5.85 4.11
CA CYS A 38 -21.06 -6.21 4.09
C CYS A 38 -20.21 -5.20 4.88
N LEU A 39 -20.43 -3.90 4.66
CA LEU A 39 -19.68 -2.84 5.34
C LEU A 39 -19.95 -2.84 6.84
N GLN A 40 -21.22 -3.02 7.25
CA GLN A 40 -21.57 -3.14 8.66
C GLN A 40 -20.91 -4.35 9.31
N LEU A 41 -20.92 -5.51 8.64
CA LEU A 41 -20.26 -6.73 9.15
C LEU A 41 -18.75 -6.52 9.30
N LEU A 42 -18.09 -5.84 8.34
CA LEU A 42 -16.67 -5.49 8.44
C LEU A 42 -16.39 -4.62 9.67
N GLN A 43 -17.21 -3.59 9.91
CA GLN A 43 -17.09 -2.73 11.08
C GLN A 43 -17.31 -3.49 12.39
N GLU A 44 -18.31 -4.39 12.46
CA GLU A 44 -18.56 -5.25 13.62
C GLU A 44 -17.36 -6.17 13.91
N LYS A 45 -16.59 -6.54 12.89
CA LYS A 45 -15.34 -7.30 13.02
C LYS A 45 -14.12 -6.43 13.32
N GLY A 46 -14.30 -5.11 13.52
CA GLY A 46 -13.25 -4.16 13.88
C GLY A 46 -12.47 -3.58 12.70
N TRP A 47 -12.96 -3.77 11.48
CA TRP A 47 -12.35 -3.14 10.30
C TRP A 47 -12.72 -1.67 10.20
N GLY A 48 -11.81 -0.88 9.64
CA GLY A 48 -11.92 0.57 9.65
C GLY A 48 -11.52 1.16 11.00
N GLY A 49 -12.26 2.14 11.47
CA GLY A 49 -12.08 2.83 12.74
C GLY A 49 -13.26 3.74 13.00
N ALA A 50 -13.33 4.33 14.21
CA ALA A 50 -14.45 5.18 14.60
C ALA A 50 -14.66 6.37 13.65
N ASP A 51 -13.58 6.90 13.09
CA ASP A 51 -13.58 8.07 12.21
C ASP A 51 -13.47 7.69 10.71
N THR A 52 -13.53 6.39 10.38
CA THR A 52 -13.42 5.93 8.99
C THR A 52 -14.77 6.06 8.29
N PRO A 53 -14.86 6.73 7.13
CA PRO A 53 -16.09 6.76 6.33
C PRO A 53 -16.60 5.36 6.00
N VAL A 54 -17.93 5.18 6.03
CA VAL A 54 -18.56 3.88 5.80
C VAL A 54 -18.67 3.62 4.29
N ASN A 55 -17.53 3.35 3.67
CA ASN A 55 -17.44 2.88 2.30
C ASN A 55 -16.27 1.89 2.17
N ALA A 56 -16.33 1.03 1.17
CA ALA A 56 -15.37 -0.06 0.99
C ALA A 56 -13.94 0.45 0.85
N GLU A 57 -13.72 1.49 0.05
CA GLU A 57 -12.40 2.05 -0.22
C GLU A 57 -11.74 2.59 1.06
N ALA A 58 -12.46 3.42 1.83
CA ALA A 58 -11.94 3.99 3.07
C ALA A 58 -11.63 2.92 4.12
N ILE A 59 -12.51 1.91 4.27
CA ILE A 59 -12.30 0.81 5.21
C ILE A 59 -11.04 0.00 4.81
N LEU A 60 -10.91 -0.38 3.54
CA LEU A 60 -9.76 -1.16 3.06
C LEU A 60 -8.46 -0.38 3.15
N THR A 61 -8.47 0.90 2.80
CA THR A 61 -7.31 1.80 2.94
C THR A 61 -6.88 1.88 4.41
N ARG A 62 -7.84 2.08 5.32
CA ARG A 62 -7.53 2.13 6.76
C ARG A 62 -6.93 0.82 7.28
N GLU A 63 -7.42 -0.33 6.83
CA GLU A 63 -6.83 -1.63 7.20
C GLU A 63 -5.39 -1.76 6.66
N GLN A 64 -5.12 -1.32 5.45
CA GLN A 64 -3.77 -1.32 4.89
C GLN A 64 -2.82 -0.41 5.71
N GLU A 65 -3.27 0.77 6.12
CA GLU A 65 -2.51 1.66 7.00
C GLU A 65 -2.19 0.99 8.34
N LYS A 66 -3.18 0.34 8.98
CA LYS A 66 -2.97 -0.41 10.24
C LYS A 66 -1.91 -1.50 10.11
N ILE A 67 -1.82 -2.17 8.94
CA ILE A 67 -0.77 -3.16 8.70
C ILE A 67 0.60 -2.50 8.77
N TRP A 68 0.80 -1.37 8.09
CA TRP A 68 2.06 -0.64 8.11
C TRP A 68 2.38 -0.04 9.48
N GLU A 69 1.38 0.49 10.20
CA GLU A 69 1.54 0.94 11.58
C GLU A 69 2.04 -0.21 12.47
N ASN A 70 1.40 -1.38 12.40
CA ASN A 70 1.80 -2.56 13.16
C ASN A 70 3.23 -3.00 12.81
N ILE A 71 3.61 -3.03 11.52
CA ILE A 71 4.96 -3.40 11.10
C ILE A 71 6.01 -2.43 11.65
N LYS A 72 5.75 -1.13 11.60
CA LYS A 72 6.63 -0.09 12.17
C LYS A 72 6.83 -0.28 13.68
N ASP A 73 5.76 -0.64 14.40
CA ASP A 73 5.78 -0.87 15.85
C ASP A 73 6.57 -2.12 16.26
N LEU A 74 6.88 -3.03 15.33
CA LEU A 74 7.67 -4.23 15.64
C LEU A 74 9.14 -3.93 15.99
N GLY A 75 9.64 -2.74 15.64
CA GLY A 75 11.04 -2.36 15.87
C GLY A 75 12.03 -3.19 15.06
N VAL A 76 11.61 -3.73 13.91
CA VAL A 76 12.48 -4.48 13.00
C VAL A 76 13.10 -3.56 11.94
N ASP A 77 14.09 -4.06 11.21
CA ASP A 77 14.67 -3.33 10.08
C ASP A 77 13.64 -3.22 8.97
N MET A 78 13.17 -1.99 8.73
CA MET A 78 12.13 -1.69 7.73
C MET A 78 12.60 -1.91 6.29
N SER A 79 13.91 -1.87 6.03
CA SER A 79 14.45 -2.03 4.67
C SER A 79 14.10 -3.36 4.01
N VAL A 80 13.83 -4.40 4.82
CA VAL A 80 13.39 -5.70 4.30
C VAL A 80 12.01 -5.65 3.63
N PHE A 81 11.21 -4.62 3.96
CA PHE A 81 9.88 -4.42 3.38
C PHE A 81 9.87 -3.52 2.14
N ASP A 82 11.00 -2.89 1.79
CA ASP A 82 11.09 -2.01 0.61
C ASP A 82 10.66 -2.73 -0.67
N VAL A 83 10.92 -4.04 -0.74
CA VAL A 83 10.50 -4.87 -1.87
C VAL A 83 8.98 -4.83 -2.12
N LEU A 84 8.17 -4.63 -1.07
CA LEU A 84 6.72 -4.56 -1.18
C LEU A 84 6.24 -3.25 -1.83
N SER A 85 7.05 -2.19 -1.80
CA SER A 85 6.76 -0.91 -2.46
C SER A 85 7.12 -0.91 -3.95
N TYR A 86 7.92 -1.86 -4.43
CA TYR A 86 8.40 -1.86 -5.82
C TYR A 86 7.27 -1.87 -6.85
N PRO A 87 6.19 -2.65 -6.72
CA PRO A 87 5.09 -2.60 -7.69
C PRO A 87 4.49 -1.20 -7.84
N ASN A 88 4.27 -0.49 -6.72
CA ASN A 88 3.72 0.86 -6.71
C ASN A 88 4.72 1.88 -7.29
N MET A 89 6.01 1.75 -6.97
CA MET A 89 7.08 2.56 -7.55
C MET A 89 7.16 2.42 -9.07
N PHE A 90 7.15 1.20 -9.60
CA PHE A 90 7.16 0.97 -11.05
C PHE A 90 5.85 1.38 -11.72
N HIS A 91 4.72 1.27 -11.01
CA HIS A 91 3.45 1.80 -11.49
C HIS A 91 3.52 3.32 -11.65
N ASN A 92 4.01 4.05 -10.63
CA ASN A 92 4.15 5.51 -10.67
C ASN A 92 5.12 5.95 -11.79
N LEU A 93 6.23 5.25 -11.98
CA LEU A 93 7.14 5.54 -13.09
C LEU A 93 6.44 5.38 -14.45
N LYS A 94 5.72 4.27 -14.64
CA LYS A 94 4.97 4.02 -15.88
C LYS A 94 3.87 5.06 -16.10
N ALA A 95 3.18 5.45 -15.04
CA ALA A 95 2.15 6.49 -15.08
C ALA A 95 2.76 7.83 -15.48
N ALA A 96 3.88 8.23 -14.86
CA ALA A 96 4.59 9.47 -15.17
C ALA A 96 5.10 9.52 -16.61
N ILE A 97 5.67 8.43 -17.13
CA ILE A 97 6.09 8.34 -18.53
C ILE A 97 4.89 8.55 -19.47
N LYS A 98 3.78 7.87 -19.20
CA LYS A 98 2.57 8.03 -20.01
C LYS A 98 2.05 9.46 -19.97
N ASP A 99 1.96 10.06 -18.78
CA ASP A 99 1.48 11.43 -18.61
C ASP A 99 2.36 12.42 -19.39
N VAL A 100 3.68 12.32 -19.28
CA VAL A 100 4.62 13.18 -20.01
C VAL A 100 4.51 12.98 -21.53
N CYS A 101 4.33 11.73 -22.00
CA CYS A 101 4.16 11.46 -23.43
C CYS A 101 2.79 11.90 -23.99
N THR A 102 1.78 12.05 -23.13
CA THR A 102 0.42 12.42 -23.54
C THR A 102 0.03 13.85 -23.18
N GLU A 103 0.96 14.65 -22.63
CA GLU A 103 0.72 16.05 -22.21
C GLU A 103 0.12 16.95 -23.30
N GLU A 104 0.27 16.61 -24.58
CA GLU A 104 -0.38 17.32 -25.70
C GLU A 104 -1.91 17.33 -25.60
N ASN A 105 -2.53 16.44 -24.82
CA ASN A 105 -3.99 16.31 -24.67
C ASN A 105 -4.55 16.84 -23.33
N GLY A 106 -3.72 17.36 -22.42
CA GLY A 106 -4.15 18.16 -21.25
C GLY A 106 -4.92 17.40 -20.16
N LYS A 107 -4.92 16.07 -20.13
CA LYS A 107 -5.54 15.28 -19.06
C LYS A 107 -4.61 14.19 -18.57
N THR A 108 -4.03 14.39 -17.39
CA THR A 108 -3.47 13.31 -16.59
C THR A 108 -4.63 12.44 -16.10
N MET A 109 -4.72 11.21 -16.59
CA MET A 109 -5.76 10.25 -16.19
C MET A 109 -5.18 9.08 -15.38
N ASN A 110 -3.90 9.14 -15.05
CA ASN A 110 -3.24 8.04 -14.35
C ASN A 110 -3.42 8.19 -12.85
N ILE A 111 -3.63 7.05 -12.19
CA ILE A 111 -3.68 6.96 -10.72
C ILE A 111 -2.26 6.77 -10.23
N TYR A 112 -1.87 7.51 -9.21
CA TYR A 112 -0.59 7.39 -8.53
C TYR A 112 -0.78 6.86 -7.11
N TYR A 113 0.20 6.14 -6.61
CA TYR A 113 0.28 5.69 -5.23
C TYR A 113 1.15 6.65 -4.43
N ASP A 114 0.64 7.11 -3.28
CA ASP A 114 1.34 8.05 -2.40
C ASP A 114 2.30 7.36 -1.43
N ASP A 115 2.16 6.05 -1.22
CA ASP A 115 2.95 5.23 -0.30
C ASP A 115 4.29 4.76 -0.90
N THR A 116 4.93 5.61 -1.69
CA THR A 116 6.16 5.30 -2.41
C THR A 116 7.34 6.16 -1.97
N ALA A 117 8.56 5.63 -2.09
CA ALA A 117 9.79 6.32 -1.69
C ALA A 117 10.07 7.60 -2.50
N VAL A 118 9.54 7.69 -3.72
CA VAL A 118 9.54 8.90 -4.57
C VAL A 118 8.10 9.32 -4.75
N SER A 119 7.78 10.56 -4.37
CA SER A 119 6.42 11.07 -4.49
C SER A 119 5.95 11.15 -5.95
N PRO A 120 4.63 11.14 -6.21
CA PRO A 120 4.10 11.28 -7.57
C PRO A 120 4.61 12.54 -8.30
N ASP A 121 4.63 13.69 -7.62
CA ASP A 121 5.10 14.95 -8.19
C ASP A 121 6.59 14.91 -8.53
N GLU A 122 7.39 14.35 -7.63
CA GLU A 122 8.81 14.15 -7.87
C GLU A 122 9.06 13.16 -9.01
N MET A 123 8.27 12.10 -9.12
CA MET A 123 8.36 11.14 -10.22
C MET A 123 8.09 11.81 -11.57
N LEU A 124 7.06 12.65 -11.66
CA LEU A 124 6.75 13.44 -12.86
C LEU A 124 7.90 14.40 -13.21
N GLU A 125 8.47 15.08 -12.22
CA GLU A 125 9.60 16.00 -12.45
C GLU A 125 10.82 15.25 -12.99
N ILE A 126 11.17 14.09 -12.41
CA ILE A 126 12.28 13.24 -12.86
C ILE A 126 12.10 12.82 -14.32
N VAL A 127 10.89 12.40 -14.70
CA VAL A 127 10.60 11.97 -16.07
C VAL A 127 10.65 13.15 -17.03
N ARG A 128 10.09 14.31 -16.69
CA ARG A 128 10.14 15.53 -17.52
C ARG A 128 11.56 16.03 -17.75
N SER A 129 12.36 16.04 -16.68
CA SER A 129 13.76 16.48 -16.76
C SER A 129 14.70 15.43 -17.36
N LYS A 130 14.25 14.18 -17.48
CA LYS A 130 15.04 12.99 -17.83
C LYS A 130 16.24 12.77 -16.90
N ASP A 131 16.18 13.30 -15.68
CA ASP A 131 17.20 13.10 -14.65
C ASP A 131 16.96 11.83 -13.85
N PHE A 132 17.10 10.68 -14.49
CA PHE A 132 16.91 9.38 -13.87
C PHE A 132 17.97 9.01 -12.80
N SER A 133 18.97 9.87 -12.57
CA SER A 133 19.93 9.68 -11.49
C SER A 133 19.29 9.82 -10.09
N ARG A 134 18.16 10.52 -10.02
CA ARG A 134 17.35 10.70 -8.79
C ARG A 134 16.49 9.46 -8.44
N LEU A 135 16.33 8.53 -9.37
CA LEU A 135 15.63 7.28 -9.10
C LEU A 135 16.51 6.28 -8.34
N PRO A 136 15.91 5.39 -7.54
CA PRO A 136 16.61 4.24 -6.99
C PRO A 136 17.36 3.46 -8.10
N LYS A 137 18.55 2.95 -7.78
CA LYS A 137 19.43 2.30 -8.78
C LYS A 137 18.74 1.18 -9.55
N TYR A 138 17.85 0.44 -8.90
CA TYR A 138 17.11 -0.67 -9.52
C TYR A 138 16.07 -0.21 -10.56
N MET A 139 15.68 1.08 -10.54
CA MET A 139 14.70 1.65 -11.49
C MET A 139 15.38 2.47 -12.59
N ALA A 140 16.51 3.09 -12.30
CA ALA A 140 17.17 4.04 -13.22
C ALA A 140 17.53 3.41 -14.58
N GLY A 141 17.84 2.13 -14.63
CA GLY A 141 18.08 1.38 -15.87
C GLY A 141 16.82 1.30 -16.74
N ALA A 142 15.74 0.77 -16.17
CA ALA A 142 14.47 0.63 -16.88
C ALA A 142 13.89 1.97 -17.36
N ALA A 143 14.06 3.04 -16.56
CA ALA A 143 13.58 4.37 -16.91
C ALA A 143 14.34 5.00 -18.10
N LYS A 144 15.58 4.61 -18.34
CA LYS A 144 16.39 5.10 -19.48
C LYS A 144 16.05 4.40 -20.80
N GLU A 145 15.53 3.19 -20.71
CA GLU A 145 15.19 2.37 -21.87
C GLU A 145 13.74 2.60 -22.35
N ALA A 146 12.91 3.22 -21.50
CA ALA A 146 11.49 3.49 -21.78
C ALA A 146 11.30 4.84 -22.52
#